data_da208f2f49ce08809e53e46249a5c684
#
_entry.id   da208f2f49ce08809e53e46249a5c684
#
_cell.length_a   1.000
_cell.length_b   1.000
_cell.length_c   1.000
_cell.angle_alpha   90.00
_cell.angle_beta   90.00
_cell.angle_gamma   90.00
#
_symmetry.space_group_name_H-M   'P 1'
#
loop_
_entity.id
_entity.type
_entity.pdbx_description
1 polymer ?
#
loop_
_entity_poly.entity_id
_entity_poly.type
_entity_poly.pdbx_seq_one_letter_code
_entity_poly.pdbx_strand_id
1 'polypeptide(L)'
;MAESDTEGDPLPRIVDRTLVAGERIVYIGIGLVLFGCALAALVSVTYTLVVRSGDGTLDAAAVALDGLLLVFILVELVGGVRATLALRSLVAEPFLVVGIIASIKEIIVASLALADASGSEFDEGVQKIGVLGVVVLLLSVSTFMVRRKEREPDET
;
A
#
# COMPACT_ATOMS: atom_id res chain seq x y z
N MET A 1 -15.94 -49.32 29.85
CA MET A 1 -17.13 -48.68 29.32
C MET A 1 -17.38 -47.43 30.16
N ALA A 2 -16.76 -46.36 29.80
CA ALA A 2 -17.01 -45.02 30.32
C ALA A 2 -16.62 -44.05 29.19
N GLU A 3 -17.66 -43.68 28.48
CA GLU A 3 -17.68 -42.63 27.47
C GLU A 3 -17.53 -41.28 28.20
N SER A 4 -16.33 -40.70 28.13
CA SER A 4 -16.12 -39.34 28.60
C SER A 4 -16.49 -38.40 27.47
N ASP A 5 -17.74 -37.96 27.47
CA ASP A 5 -18.19 -36.79 26.74
C ASP A 5 -17.33 -35.59 27.15
N THR A 6 -16.35 -35.25 26.31
CA THR A 6 -15.67 -33.95 26.36
C THR A 6 -16.65 -32.93 25.78
N GLU A 7 -17.53 -32.47 26.64
CA GLU A 7 -18.33 -31.26 26.45
C GLU A 7 -17.39 -30.11 26.13
N GLY A 8 -17.39 -29.68 24.87
CA GLY A 8 -16.50 -28.66 24.38
C GLY A 8 -16.70 -27.36 25.13
N ASP A 9 -15.68 -26.96 25.86
CA ASP A 9 -15.59 -25.74 26.65
C ASP A 9 -16.06 -24.53 25.80
N PRO A 10 -17.10 -23.81 26.18
CA PRO A 10 -17.63 -22.66 25.41
C PRO A 10 -16.69 -21.46 25.41
N LEU A 11 -15.67 -21.43 26.26
CA LEU A 11 -14.70 -20.35 26.38
C LEU A 11 -13.90 -20.09 25.10
N PRO A 12 -13.39 -21.10 24.35
CA PRO A 12 -12.66 -20.86 23.12
C PRO A 12 -13.52 -20.19 22.03
N ARG A 13 -14.82 -20.46 21.98
CA ARG A 13 -15.74 -19.86 20.98
C ARG A 13 -16.06 -18.40 21.25
N ILE A 14 -16.11 -17.98 22.51
CA ILE A 14 -16.37 -16.58 22.88
C ILE A 14 -15.12 -15.75 22.62
N VAL A 15 -13.95 -16.26 22.98
CA VAL A 15 -12.67 -15.59 22.74
C VAL A 15 -12.44 -15.42 21.24
N ASP A 16 -12.71 -16.44 20.45
CA ASP A 16 -12.54 -16.39 18.99
C ASP A 16 -13.49 -15.37 18.35
N ARG A 17 -14.75 -15.31 18.79
CA ARG A 17 -15.72 -14.30 18.31
C ARG A 17 -15.34 -12.87 18.68
N THR A 18 -14.83 -12.64 19.88
CA THR A 18 -14.41 -11.29 20.31
C THR A 18 -13.15 -10.83 19.59
N LEU A 19 -12.20 -11.73 19.35
CA LEU A 19 -10.99 -11.44 18.56
C LEU A 19 -11.34 -11.09 17.11
N VAL A 20 -12.16 -11.90 16.45
CA VAL A 20 -12.61 -11.65 15.07
C VAL A 20 -13.41 -10.34 14.97
N ALA A 21 -14.27 -10.04 15.95
CA ALA A 21 -14.99 -8.77 15.97
C ALA A 21 -14.04 -7.58 16.19
N GLY A 22 -13.07 -7.70 17.09
CA GLY A 22 -12.05 -6.68 17.34
C GLY A 22 -11.19 -6.40 16.11
N GLU A 23 -10.69 -7.45 15.45
CA GLU A 23 -9.93 -7.36 14.21
C GLU A 23 -10.74 -6.62 13.13
N ARG A 24 -12.00 -6.96 12.93
CA ARG A 24 -12.87 -6.32 11.96
C ARG A 24 -13.06 -4.82 12.24
N ILE A 25 -13.23 -4.44 13.51
CA ILE A 25 -13.38 -3.04 13.92
C ILE A 25 -12.09 -2.26 13.60
N VAL A 26 -10.93 -2.85 13.88
CA VAL A 26 -9.63 -2.23 13.59
C VAL A 26 -9.46 -2.02 12.07
N TYR A 27 -9.75 -3.03 11.24
CA TYR A 27 -9.66 -2.87 9.78
C TYR A 27 -10.63 -1.83 9.24
N ILE A 28 -11.85 -1.75 9.76
CA ILE A 28 -12.81 -0.70 9.39
C ILE A 28 -12.26 0.67 9.78
N GLY A 29 -11.69 0.80 10.98
CA GLY A 29 -11.07 2.04 11.45
C GLY A 29 -9.90 2.46 10.55
N ILE A 30 -8.99 1.55 10.22
CA ILE A 30 -7.87 1.80 9.29
C ILE A 30 -8.40 2.25 7.93
N GLY A 31 -9.38 1.54 7.35
CA GLY A 31 -9.98 1.88 6.07
C GLY A 31 -10.62 3.28 6.08
N LEU A 32 -11.31 3.64 7.15
CA LEU A 32 -11.93 4.97 7.29
C LEU A 32 -10.88 6.08 7.36
N VAL A 33 -9.82 5.89 8.14
CA VAL A 33 -8.71 6.85 8.26
C VAL A 33 -8.00 7.00 6.92
N LEU A 34 -7.64 5.90 6.25
CA LEU A 34 -7.00 5.93 4.93
C LEU A 34 -7.87 6.65 3.90
N PHE A 35 -9.17 6.38 3.89
CA PHE A 35 -10.11 7.06 3.00
C PHE A 35 -10.18 8.56 3.27
N GLY A 36 -10.26 8.95 4.55
CA GLY A 36 -10.22 10.36 4.94
C GLY A 36 -8.92 11.05 4.51
N CYS A 37 -7.77 10.40 4.69
CA CYS A 37 -6.47 10.87 4.23
C CYS A 37 -6.43 11.01 2.70
N ALA A 38 -6.98 10.06 1.96
CA ALA A 38 -7.03 10.11 0.50
C ALA A 38 -7.86 11.31 0.00
N LEU A 39 -9.01 11.55 0.61
CA LEU A 39 -9.84 12.71 0.28
C LEU A 39 -9.15 14.03 0.62
N ALA A 40 -8.53 14.13 1.80
CA ALA A 40 -7.80 15.32 2.21
C ALA A 40 -6.61 15.61 1.28
N ALA A 41 -5.84 14.59 0.92
CA ALA A 41 -4.74 14.69 -0.03
C ALA A 41 -5.24 15.12 -1.42
N LEU A 42 -6.33 14.54 -1.92
CA LEU A 42 -6.91 14.88 -3.20
C LEU A 42 -7.36 16.36 -3.25
N VAL A 43 -8.03 16.82 -2.21
CA VAL A 43 -8.44 18.24 -2.09
C VAL A 43 -7.22 19.16 -2.07
N SER A 44 -6.18 18.80 -1.29
CA SER A 44 -4.95 19.59 -1.20
C SER A 44 -4.23 19.68 -2.55
N VAL A 45 -4.10 18.58 -3.26
CA VAL A 45 -3.47 18.55 -4.60
C VAL A 45 -4.28 19.38 -5.60
N THR A 46 -5.61 19.23 -5.60
CA THR A 46 -6.50 19.98 -6.49
C THR A 46 -6.40 21.48 -6.21
N TYR A 47 -6.39 21.88 -4.94
CA TYR A 47 -6.21 23.27 -4.53
C TYR A 47 -4.86 23.82 -5.01
N THR A 48 -3.77 23.08 -4.80
CA THR A 48 -2.42 23.45 -5.24
C THR A 48 -2.36 23.64 -6.77
N LEU A 49 -2.97 22.72 -7.52
CA LEU A 49 -3.04 22.81 -8.98
C LEU A 49 -3.79 24.05 -9.44
N VAL A 50 -4.96 24.34 -8.85
CA VAL A 50 -5.78 25.49 -9.24
C VAL A 50 -5.08 26.81 -8.91
N VAL A 51 -4.45 26.91 -7.73
CA VAL A 51 -3.78 28.14 -7.30
C VAL A 51 -2.47 28.39 -8.04
N ARG A 52 -1.70 27.32 -8.33
CA ARG A 52 -0.40 27.42 -9.03
C ARG A 52 -0.47 27.29 -10.55
N SER A 53 -1.64 27.02 -11.11
CA SER A 53 -1.80 26.92 -12.60
C SER A 53 -1.46 28.21 -13.34
N GLY A 54 -1.29 29.34 -12.64
CA GLY A 54 -0.82 30.60 -13.24
C GLY A 54 0.70 30.66 -13.48
N ASP A 55 1.49 29.85 -12.81
CA ASP A 55 2.95 29.96 -12.86
C ASP A 55 3.61 29.09 -13.96
N GLY A 56 2.85 28.21 -14.62
CA GLY A 56 3.26 27.45 -15.82
C GLY A 56 4.55 26.62 -15.67
N THR A 57 5.00 26.33 -14.45
CA THR A 57 6.29 25.77 -14.15
C THR A 57 6.26 24.25 -14.05
N LEU A 58 7.34 23.59 -14.49
CA LEU A 58 7.59 22.16 -14.29
C LEU A 58 7.47 21.78 -12.81
N ASP A 59 7.82 22.68 -11.90
CA ASP A 59 7.72 22.48 -10.44
C ASP A 59 6.27 22.26 -9.98
N ALA A 60 5.31 23.01 -10.53
CA ALA A 60 3.89 22.81 -10.21
C ALA A 60 3.40 21.42 -10.66
N ALA A 61 3.85 20.98 -11.84
CA ALA A 61 3.53 19.66 -12.35
C ALA A 61 4.17 18.53 -11.52
N ALA A 62 5.43 18.70 -11.07
CA ALA A 62 6.11 17.75 -10.22
C ALA A 62 5.43 17.61 -8.84
N VAL A 63 5.08 18.72 -8.20
CA VAL A 63 4.34 18.73 -6.92
C VAL A 63 2.96 18.08 -7.06
N ALA A 64 2.27 18.35 -8.17
CA ALA A 64 0.99 17.73 -8.45
C ALA A 64 1.09 16.22 -8.67
N LEU A 65 2.11 15.79 -9.44
CA LEU A 65 2.38 14.38 -9.68
C LEU A 65 2.69 13.65 -8.36
N ASP A 66 3.55 14.22 -7.51
CA ASP A 66 3.87 13.65 -6.19
C ASP A 66 2.62 13.46 -5.33
N GLY A 67 1.77 14.47 -5.26
CA GLY A 67 0.52 14.41 -4.50
C GLY A 67 -0.49 13.43 -5.08
N LEU A 68 -0.65 13.34 -6.40
CA LEU A 68 -1.53 12.38 -7.05
C LEU A 68 -1.05 10.94 -6.85
N LEU A 69 0.26 10.69 -6.90
CA LEU A 69 0.81 9.38 -6.59
C LEU A 69 0.55 8.98 -5.14
N LEU A 70 0.63 9.93 -4.20
CA LEU A 70 0.26 9.69 -2.81
C LEU A 70 -1.22 9.30 -2.68
N VAL A 71 -2.13 10.04 -3.33
CA VAL A 71 -3.56 9.69 -3.36
C VAL A 71 -3.77 8.30 -3.91
N PHE A 72 -3.09 7.95 -5.00
CA PHE A 72 -3.18 6.63 -5.61
C PHE A 72 -2.75 5.51 -4.63
N ILE A 73 -1.63 5.70 -3.92
CA ILE A 73 -1.16 4.76 -2.88
C ILE A 73 -2.22 4.59 -1.79
N LEU A 74 -2.82 5.70 -1.30
CA LEU A 74 -3.84 5.65 -0.26
C LEU A 74 -5.09 4.89 -0.71
N VAL A 75 -5.54 5.10 -1.94
CA VAL A 75 -6.69 4.39 -2.54
C VAL A 75 -6.39 2.89 -2.67
N GLU A 76 -5.18 2.53 -3.08
CA GLU A 76 -4.77 1.12 -3.20
C GLU A 76 -4.73 0.43 -1.83
N LEU A 77 -4.25 1.13 -0.79
CA LEU A 77 -4.29 0.64 0.60
C LEU A 77 -5.73 0.43 1.09
N VAL A 78 -6.66 1.33 0.76
CA VAL A 78 -8.09 1.14 1.06
C VAL A 78 -8.63 -0.11 0.36
N GLY A 79 -8.23 -0.34 -0.89
CA GLY A 79 -8.54 -1.55 -1.65
C GLY A 79 -8.04 -2.82 -0.95
N GLY A 80 -6.80 -2.81 -0.47
CA GLY A 80 -6.17 -3.90 0.30
C GLY A 80 -6.93 -4.21 1.59
N VAL A 81 -7.30 -3.18 2.36
CA VAL A 81 -8.11 -3.35 3.58
C VAL A 81 -9.48 -3.96 3.25
N ARG A 82 -10.13 -3.50 2.17
CA ARG A 82 -11.41 -4.08 1.72
C ARG A 82 -11.27 -5.55 1.33
N ALA A 83 -10.21 -5.90 0.61
CA ALA A 83 -9.94 -7.28 0.20
C ALA A 83 -9.74 -8.19 1.42
N THR A 84 -8.95 -7.76 2.41
CA THR A 84 -8.73 -8.49 3.67
C THR A 84 -10.04 -8.71 4.43
N LEU A 85 -10.90 -7.69 4.53
CA LEU A 85 -12.21 -7.81 5.17
C LEU A 85 -13.16 -8.76 4.43
N ALA A 86 -13.11 -8.78 3.09
CA ALA A 86 -13.99 -9.60 2.26
C ALA A 86 -13.59 -11.08 2.29
N LEU A 87 -12.28 -11.36 2.22
CA LEU A 87 -11.75 -12.72 2.11
C LEU A 87 -11.44 -13.37 3.47
N ARG A 88 -11.52 -12.62 4.56
CA ARG A 88 -11.11 -13.04 5.92
C ARG A 88 -9.71 -13.65 5.97
N SER A 89 -8.84 -13.25 5.07
CA SER A 89 -7.45 -13.67 4.99
C SER A 89 -6.59 -12.48 4.62
N LEU A 90 -5.37 -12.43 5.15
CA LEU A 90 -4.40 -11.42 4.77
C LEU A 90 -3.99 -11.68 3.31
N VAL A 91 -4.43 -10.81 2.43
CA VAL A 91 -4.03 -10.82 1.02
C VAL A 91 -2.76 -9.96 0.90
N ALA A 92 -1.63 -10.59 0.64
CA ALA A 92 -0.34 -9.90 0.54
C ALA A 92 -0.21 -9.10 -0.76
N GLU A 93 -0.93 -9.47 -1.81
CA GLU A 93 -0.84 -8.88 -3.14
C GLU A 93 -1.05 -7.37 -3.17
N PRO A 94 -2.11 -6.78 -2.59
CA PRO A 94 -2.31 -5.32 -2.61
C PRO A 94 -1.16 -4.57 -1.93
N PHE A 95 -0.58 -5.11 -0.85
CA PHE A 95 0.54 -4.48 -0.16
C PHE A 95 1.83 -4.51 -0.98
N LEU A 96 2.06 -5.58 -1.74
CA LEU A 96 3.19 -5.66 -2.67
C LEU A 96 3.04 -4.66 -3.81
N VAL A 97 1.83 -4.52 -4.37
CA VAL A 97 1.52 -3.53 -5.41
C VAL A 97 1.76 -2.11 -4.89
N VAL A 98 1.27 -1.79 -3.69
CA VAL A 98 1.54 -0.50 -3.03
C VAL A 98 3.04 -0.25 -2.87
N GLY A 99 3.80 -1.25 -2.45
CA GLY A 99 5.26 -1.15 -2.33
C GLY A 99 5.94 -0.82 -3.66
N ILE A 100 5.49 -1.44 -4.76
CA ILE A 100 6.00 -1.15 -6.12
C ILE A 100 5.67 0.30 -6.50
N ILE A 101 4.43 0.75 -6.33
CA ILE A 101 3.98 2.10 -6.67
C ILE A 101 4.75 3.15 -5.85
N ALA A 102 4.90 2.92 -4.54
CA ALA A 102 5.65 3.80 -3.66
C ALA A 102 7.13 3.91 -4.07
N SER A 103 7.75 2.80 -4.46
CA SER A 103 9.13 2.79 -4.94
C SER A 103 9.28 3.52 -6.29
N ILE A 104 8.33 3.33 -7.21
CA ILE A 104 8.31 4.04 -8.50
C ILE A 104 8.15 5.55 -8.27
N LYS A 105 7.24 5.95 -7.36
CA LYS A 105 7.07 7.35 -6.97
C LYS A 105 8.40 7.96 -6.51
N GLU A 106 9.10 7.27 -5.61
CA GLU A 106 10.37 7.75 -5.08
C GLU A 106 11.48 7.82 -6.14
N ILE A 107 11.49 6.89 -7.11
CA ILE A 107 12.39 6.93 -8.26
C ILE A 107 12.12 8.17 -9.11
N ILE A 108 10.86 8.49 -9.39
CA ILE A 108 10.47 9.66 -10.18
C ILE A 108 10.93 10.95 -9.49
N VAL A 109 10.63 11.08 -8.19
CA VAL A 109 11.03 12.26 -7.39
C VAL A 109 12.55 12.40 -7.33
N ALA A 110 13.27 11.31 -7.07
CA ALA A 110 14.73 11.32 -7.08
C ALA A 110 15.31 11.67 -8.44
N SER A 111 14.72 11.17 -9.54
CA SER A 111 15.17 11.49 -10.90
C SER A 111 14.99 12.96 -11.25
N LEU A 112 13.90 13.59 -10.80
CA LEU A 112 13.68 15.03 -10.99
C LEU A 112 14.71 15.85 -10.21
N ALA A 113 15.00 15.45 -8.96
CA ALA A 113 16.01 16.12 -8.14
C ALA A 113 17.44 15.99 -8.74
N LEU A 114 17.73 14.90 -9.45
CA LEU A 114 19.02 14.71 -10.11
C LEU A 114 19.21 15.59 -11.35
N ALA A 115 18.15 16.12 -11.93
CA ALA A 115 18.25 16.97 -13.12
C ALA A 115 19.11 18.23 -12.88
N ASP A 116 19.08 18.74 -11.64
CA ASP A 116 19.82 19.94 -11.22
C ASP A 116 21.02 19.62 -10.28
N ALA A 117 21.22 18.35 -9.93
CA ALA A 117 22.26 17.90 -9.01
C ALA A 117 23.61 17.75 -9.72
N SER A 118 24.71 17.99 -8.98
CA SER A 118 26.07 17.79 -9.47
C SER A 118 27.01 17.30 -8.34
N GLY A 119 28.07 16.61 -8.71
CA GLY A 119 29.06 16.11 -7.74
C GLY A 119 28.51 14.99 -6.85
N SER A 120 28.76 15.08 -5.53
CA SER A 120 28.37 14.03 -4.57
C SER A 120 26.85 13.83 -4.46
N GLU A 121 26.07 14.87 -4.65
CA GLU A 121 24.60 14.78 -4.62
C GLU A 121 24.05 13.95 -5.79
N PHE A 122 24.70 14.04 -6.95
CA PHE A 122 24.37 13.22 -8.11
C PHE A 122 24.68 11.75 -7.84
N ASP A 123 25.84 11.43 -7.27
CA ASP A 123 26.25 10.05 -6.97
C ASP A 123 25.32 9.40 -5.94
N GLU A 124 24.94 10.12 -4.86
CA GLU A 124 24.01 9.65 -3.86
C GLU A 124 22.61 9.40 -4.45
N GLY A 125 22.13 10.28 -5.31
CA GLY A 125 20.85 10.15 -5.98
C GLY A 125 20.80 8.94 -6.94
N VAL A 126 21.87 8.71 -7.71
CA VAL A 126 21.99 7.53 -8.59
C VAL A 126 22.00 6.24 -7.76
N GLN A 127 22.74 6.23 -6.65
CA GLN A 127 22.73 5.07 -5.74
C GLN A 127 21.34 4.80 -5.17
N LYS A 128 20.62 5.85 -4.73
CA LYS A 128 19.23 5.73 -4.23
C LYS A 128 18.30 5.13 -5.28
N ILE A 129 18.34 5.63 -6.51
CA ILE A 129 17.53 5.09 -7.63
C ILE A 129 17.90 3.63 -7.90
N GLY A 130 19.18 3.28 -7.88
CA GLY A 130 19.64 1.90 -8.07
C GLY A 130 19.08 0.94 -7.00
N VAL A 131 19.15 1.33 -5.73
CA VAL A 131 18.59 0.54 -4.61
C VAL A 131 17.06 0.38 -4.76
N LEU A 132 16.34 1.46 -5.07
CA LEU A 132 14.90 1.41 -5.29
C LEU A 132 14.54 0.53 -6.48
N GLY A 133 15.32 0.56 -7.56
CA GLY A 133 15.15 -0.33 -8.72
C GLY A 133 15.25 -1.81 -8.32
N VAL A 134 16.22 -2.16 -7.48
CA VAL A 134 16.36 -3.53 -6.93
C VAL A 134 15.14 -3.88 -6.07
N VAL A 135 14.66 -2.97 -5.23
CA VAL A 135 13.45 -3.19 -4.40
C VAL A 135 12.23 -3.47 -5.28
N VAL A 136 12.04 -2.69 -6.36
CA VAL A 136 10.94 -2.91 -7.32
C VAL A 136 11.03 -4.30 -7.96
N LEU A 137 12.23 -4.73 -8.36
CA LEU A 137 12.43 -6.07 -8.91
C LEU A 137 12.08 -7.17 -7.91
N LEU A 138 12.53 -7.04 -6.67
CA LEU A 138 12.23 -8.01 -5.61
C LEU A 138 10.72 -8.07 -5.31
N LEU A 139 10.05 -6.92 -5.20
CA LEU A 139 8.60 -6.84 -4.99
C LEU A 139 7.83 -7.42 -6.19
N SER A 140 8.28 -7.17 -7.41
CA SER A 140 7.66 -7.72 -8.62
C SER A 140 7.77 -9.25 -8.68
N VAL A 141 8.94 -9.80 -8.34
CA VAL A 141 9.13 -11.25 -8.24
C VAL A 141 8.26 -11.83 -7.13
N SER A 142 8.19 -11.18 -5.97
CA SER A 142 7.33 -11.60 -4.86
C SER A 142 5.86 -11.62 -5.26
N THR A 143 5.38 -10.59 -5.95
CA THR A 143 4.01 -10.52 -6.46
C THR A 143 3.73 -11.64 -7.45
N PHE A 144 4.66 -11.93 -8.35
CA PHE A 144 4.52 -13.02 -9.31
C PHE A 144 4.44 -14.39 -8.62
N MET A 145 5.27 -14.61 -7.58
CA MET A 145 5.26 -15.86 -6.80
C MET A 145 3.95 -16.05 -6.03
N VAL A 146 3.42 -14.98 -5.41
CA VAL A 146 2.14 -15.02 -4.69
C VAL A 146 1.01 -15.35 -5.64
N ARG A 147 0.91 -14.67 -6.78
CA ARG A 147 -0.12 -14.94 -7.80
C ARG A 147 -0.04 -16.36 -8.37
N ARG A 148 1.16 -16.90 -8.51
CA ARG A 148 1.33 -18.27 -9.03
C ARG A 148 0.79 -19.29 -8.05
N LYS A 149 1.05 -19.10 -6.75
CA LYS A 149 0.57 -20.00 -5.69
C LYS A 149 -0.95 -19.99 -5.55
N GLU A 150 -1.60 -18.85 -5.76
CA GLU A 150 -3.07 -18.74 -5.72
C GLU A 150 -3.76 -19.37 -6.94
N ARG A 151 -3.04 -19.61 -8.03
CA ARG A 151 -3.56 -20.24 -9.26
C ARG A 151 -3.38 -21.74 -9.34
N GLU A 152 -2.60 -22.35 -8.46
CA GLU A 152 -2.51 -23.80 -8.32
C GLU A 152 -3.64 -24.26 -7.38
N PRO A 153 -4.75 -24.87 -7.89
CA PRO A 153 -5.73 -25.51 -7.03
C PRO A 153 -5.03 -26.66 -6.31
N ASP A 154 -5.30 -26.82 -5.02
CA ASP A 154 -4.86 -27.98 -4.26
C ASP A 154 -5.38 -29.25 -4.95
N GLU A 155 -4.53 -29.87 -5.78
CA GLU A 155 -4.74 -31.22 -6.24
C GLU A 155 -4.35 -32.19 -5.12
N THR A 156 -5.31 -32.44 -4.22
CA THR A 156 -5.32 -33.65 -3.37
C THR A 156 -6.74 -34.12 -3.16
#